data_50308279ec1086a14621e37eeecab67e
#
_entry.id   50308279ec1086a14621e37eeecab67e
#
_cell.length_a   1.000
_cell.length_b   1.000
_cell.length_c   1.000
_cell.angle_alpha   90.00
_cell.angle_beta   90.00
_cell.angle_gamma   90.00
#
_symmetry.space_group_name_H-M   'P 1'
#
loop_
_entity.id
_entity.type
_entity.pdbx_description
1 polymer ?
#
loop_
_entity_poly.entity_id
_entity_poly.type
_entity_poly.pdbx_seq_one_letter_code
_entity_poly.pdbx_strand_id
1 'polypeptide(L)'
;MSTPARLLASVALAPPDEDVRLSVQCWPDRVLVLARTDTQLFAYDLDRAIDGETDATVFAAPWPWRVGTSSASPDLSFAVFSGVHAVQAVDAGGGMRWEVRHSCWEGSCLAQHGSYAEYADDRDHRHPESGSARVSGDGRTVWLHLRGPLPGDELPSDHDPWGGHEQWLVVDAADAGVLGRIATDTDAGGSFQFPHPDPSRMALNVGEGQDGSVIWLGQLKDGRLQAEHIGQDDEMLIGILPSGRTYATIGHSAEEELSLHRFDDTKVIGTLLAMQHSAHEDKDVVRWEAKEIGAVDERTIVVATGIASISGIRATEVEHWLVDVDTLQARGPIHYPDGTPPSVVGIGKSRWMTKTPGVKLGFDVWTCP
;
A
#
# COMPACT_ATOMS: atom_id res chain seq x y z
N MET A 1 -4.57 29.49 -10.11
CA MET A 1 -4.85 29.05 -11.50
C MET A 1 -5.08 27.57 -11.46
N SER A 2 -6.07 27.02 -12.20
CA SER A 2 -6.27 25.58 -12.26
C SER A 2 -5.31 24.92 -13.26
N THR A 3 -4.95 23.66 -13.01
CA THR A 3 -4.10 22.86 -13.91
C THR A 3 -5.00 21.98 -14.75
N PRO A 4 -5.09 22.14 -16.09
CA PRO A 4 -5.93 21.27 -16.91
C PRO A 4 -5.36 19.85 -16.96
N ALA A 5 -6.22 18.84 -16.84
CA ALA A 5 -5.90 17.44 -17.10
C ALA A 5 -6.07 17.12 -18.58
N ARG A 6 -5.13 16.38 -19.16
CA ARG A 6 -5.27 15.83 -20.50
C ARG A 6 -5.43 14.32 -20.42
N LEU A 7 -6.55 13.81 -20.88
CA LEU A 7 -6.80 12.38 -20.96
C LEU A 7 -5.83 11.73 -21.96
N LEU A 8 -5.11 10.70 -21.53
CA LEU A 8 -4.24 9.87 -22.35
C LEU A 8 -4.97 8.63 -22.85
N ALA A 9 -5.66 7.95 -21.94
CA ALA A 9 -6.39 6.73 -22.24
C ALA A 9 -7.53 6.52 -21.24
N SER A 10 -8.61 5.88 -21.70
CA SER A 10 -9.62 5.27 -20.84
C SER A 10 -9.50 3.76 -20.96
N VAL A 11 -9.29 3.08 -19.86
CA VAL A 11 -9.08 1.64 -19.78
C VAL A 11 -10.28 1.01 -19.08
N ALA A 12 -10.93 0.07 -19.74
CA ALA A 12 -11.97 -0.76 -19.14
C ALA A 12 -11.46 -2.20 -19.06
N LEU A 13 -11.14 -2.64 -17.84
CA LEU A 13 -10.71 -4.01 -17.58
C LEU A 13 -11.94 -4.91 -17.47
N ALA A 14 -11.78 -6.18 -17.86
CA ALA A 14 -12.82 -7.18 -17.69
C ALA A 14 -13.00 -7.50 -16.20
N PRO A 15 -14.10 -7.09 -15.54
CA PRO A 15 -14.29 -7.36 -14.13
C PRO A 15 -14.69 -8.82 -13.91
N PRO A 16 -14.28 -9.43 -12.80
CA PRO A 16 -14.94 -10.65 -12.34
C PRO A 16 -16.41 -10.37 -11.98
N ASP A 17 -17.24 -11.41 -12.02
CA ASP A 17 -18.68 -11.29 -11.72
C ASP A 17 -18.97 -10.99 -10.24
N GLU A 18 -17.99 -11.24 -9.37
CA GLU A 18 -18.06 -11.05 -7.93
C GLU A 18 -17.70 -9.61 -7.50
N ASP A 19 -17.96 -9.29 -6.23
CA ASP A 19 -17.45 -8.08 -5.60
C ASP A 19 -15.92 -8.12 -5.51
N VAL A 20 -15.29 -6.98 -5.77
CA VAL A 20 -13.84 -6.86 -5.81
C VAL A 20 -13.33 -5.78 -4.88
N ARG A 21 -12.22 -6.06 -4.20
CA ARG A 21 -11.36 -5.06 -3.60
C ARG A 21 -10.28 -4.65 -4.61
N LEU A 22 -10.19 -3.36 -4.88
CA LEU A 22 -9.19 -2.82 -5.80
C LEU A 22 -7.98 -2.31 -5.03
N SER A 23 -6.80 -2.51 -5.61
CA SER A 23 -5.56 -1.87 -5.19
C SER A 23 -4.66 -1.62 -6.39
N VAL A 24 -3.75 -0.67 -6.24
CA VAL A 24 -2.76 -0.33 -7.27
C VAL A 24 -1.37 -0.58 -6.69
N GLN A 25 -0.53 -1.21 -7.47
CA GLN A 25 0.85 -1.47 -7.10
C GLN A 25 1.77 -0.79 -8.09
N CYS A 26 2.61 0.12 -7.59
CA CYS A 26 3.54 0.87 -8.40
C CYS A 26 4.98 0.46 -8.10
N TRP A 27 5.77 0.31 -9.17
CA TRP A 27 7.22 0.30 -9.20
C TRP A 27 7.67 1.37 -10.20
N PRO A 28 8.93 1.79 -10.22
CA PRO A 28 9.36 2.88 -11.11
C PRO A 28 9.05 2.67 -12.59
N ASP A 29 9.06 1.43 -13.04
CA ASP A 29 8.89 1.03 -14.45
C ASP A 29 7.56 0.34 -14.74
N ARG A 30 6.79 -0.04 -13.73
CA ARG A 30 5.57 -0.83 -13.87
C ARG A 30 4.47 -0.46 -12.88
N VAL A 31 3.24 -0.53 -13.36
CA VAL A 31 2.03 -0.35 -12.56
C VAL A 31 1.09 -1.53 -12.78
N LEU A 32 0.65 -2.16 -11.69
CA LEU A 32 -0.36 -3.20 -11.72
C LEU A 32 -1.65 -2.72 -11.04
N VAL A 33 -2.79 -3.01 -11.68
CA VAL A 33 -4.10 -2.91 -11.05
C VAL A 33 -4.49 -4.31 -10.58
N LEU A 34 -4.78 -4.44 -9.30
CA LEU A 34 -5.19 -5.69 -8.68
C LEU A 34 -6.67 -5.65 -8.32
N ALA A 35 -7.42 -6.65 -8.75
CA ALA A 35 -8.81 -6.87 -8.37
C ALA A 35 -8.93 -8.19 -7.62
N ARG A 36 -9.16 -8.12 -6.31
CA ARG A 36 -9.20 -9.26 -5.40
C ARG A 36 -10.65 -9.64 -5.09
N THR A 37 -11.02 -10.88 -5.40
CA THR A 37 -12.26 -11.53 -4.96
C THR A 37 -12.00 -12.46 -3.77
N ASP A 38 -13.00 -13.17 -3.29
CA ASP A 38 -12.80 -14.15 -2.22
C ASP A 38 -11.94 -15.34 -2.66
N THR A 39 -11.97 -15.70 -3.95
CA THR A 39 -11.34 -16.91 -4.47
C THR A 39 -10.17 -16.67 -5.41
N GLN A 40 -10.00 -15.45 -5.92
CA GLN A 40 -9.02 -15.13 -6.96
C GLN A 40 -8.45 -13.73 -6.80
N LEU A 41 -7.23 -13.54 -7.33
CA LEU A 41 -6.60 -12.26 -7.57
C LEU A 41 -6.41 -12.10 -9.09
N PHE A 42 -7.00 -11.05 -9.65
CA PHE A 42 -6.80 -10.64 -11.02
C PHE A 42 -5.77 -9.51 -11.04
N ALA A 43 -4.68 -9.70 -11.74
CA ALA A 43 -3.62 -8.71 -11.87
C ALA A 43 -3.50 -8.25 -13.33
N TYR A 44 -3.63 -6.96 -13.54
CA TYR A 44 -3.57 -6.32 -14.86
C TYR A 44 -2.35 -5.41 -14.94
N ASP A 45 -1.57 -5.55 -16.00
CA ASP A 45 -0.50 -4.60 -16.34
C ASP A 45 -1.13 -3.35 -16.96
N LEU A 46 -1.01 -2.20 -16.30
CA LEU A 46 -1.68 -0.98 -16.76
C LEU A 46 -1.11 -0.46 -18.08
N ASP A 47 0.19 -0.57 -18.32
CA ASP A 47 0.77 -0.10 -19.59
C ASP A 47 0.28 -0.96 -20.77
N ARG A 48 0.20 -2.29 -20.58
CA ARG A 48 -0.40 -3.20 -21.58
C ARG A 48 -1.89 -2.92 -21.80
N ALA A 49 -2.61 -2.61 -20.71
CA ALA A 49 -4.03 -2.29 -20.80
C ALA A 49 -4.28 -0.96 -21.55
N ILE A 50 -3.40 0.03 -21.43
CA ILE A 50 -3.42 1.26 -22.21
C ILE A 50 -3.22 0.97 -23.70
N ASP A 51 -2.39 -0.03 -24.05
CA ASP A 51 -2.15 -0.49 -25.42
C ASP A 51 -3.25 -1.42 -25.94
N GLY A 52 -4.31 -1.68 -25.16
CA GLY A 52 -5.48 -2.47 -25.52
C GLY A 52 -5.43 -3.95 -25.11
N GLU A 53 -4.40 -4.38 -24.38
CA GLU A 53 -4.30 -5.73 -23.85
C GLU A 53 -4.88 -5.78 -22.41
N THR A 54 -6.17 -6.07 -22.28
CA THR A 54 -6.92 -6.01 -21.02
C THR A 54 -7.02 -7.35 -20.29
N ASP A 55 -6.29 -8.36 -20.73
CA ASP A 55 -6.30 -9.69 -20.10
C ASP A 55 -5.59 -9.68 -18.74
N ALA A 56 -6.22 -10.30 -17.74
CA ALA A 56 -5.64 -10.47 -16.42
C ALA A 56 -4.77 -11.73 -16.34
N THR A 57 -3.69 -11.65 -15.56
CA THR A 57 -3.11 -12.86 -14.95
C THR A 57 -3.90 -13.17 -13.69
N VAL A 58 -4.37 -14.42 -13.57
CA VAL A 58 -5.25 -14.85 -12.48
C VAL A 58 -4.52 -15.80 -11.55
N PHE A 59 -4.60 -15.53 -10.24
CA PHE A 59 -4.03 -16.35 -9.19
C PHE A 59 -5.14 -16.88 -8.28
N ALA A 60 -5.10 -18.18 -7.93
CA ALA A 60 -5.99 -18.76 -6.95
C ALA A 60 -5.68 -18.18 -5.56
N ALA A 61 -6.70 -17.72 -4.85
CA ALA A 61 -6.52 -17.15 -3.53
C ALA A 61 -6.77 -18.20 -2.44
N PRO A 62 -5.88 -18.33 -1.45
CA PRO A 62 -5.99 -19.36 -0.42
C PRO A 62 -7.08 -19.09 0.62
N TRP A 63 -7.56 -17.86 0.73
CA TRP A 63 -8.62 -17.40 1.65
C TRP A 63 -9.34 -16.17 1.11
N PRO A 64 -10.53 -15.82 1.64
CA PRO A 64 -11.27 -14.63 1.21
C PRO A 64 -10.49 -13.32 1.43
N TRP A 65 -10.77 -12.30 0.60
CA TRP A 65 -10.08 -11.03 0.67
C TRP A 65 -10.19 -10.31 2.03
N ARG A 66 -11.22 -10.61 2.81
CA ARG A 66 -11.46 -10.03 4.14
C ARG A 66 -10.53 -10.59 5.23
N VAL A 67 -9.72 -11.58 4.90
CA VAL A 67 -8.88 -12.31 5.86
C VAL A 67 -7.39 -12.03 5.63
N GLY A 68 -7.06 -10.97 4.88
CA GLY A 68 -5.68 -10.62 4.64
C GLY A 68 -5.47 -9.70 3.44
N THR A 69 -4.21 -9.51 3.09
CA THR A 69 -3.76 -8.66 1.98
C THR A 69 -3.19 -9.48 0.84
N SER A 70 -2.95 -8.87 -0.31
CA SER A 70 -2.33 -9.53 -1.46
C SER A 70 -1.42 -8.59 -2.24
N SER A 71 -0.39 -9.17 -2.87
CA SER A 71 0.56 -8.50 -3.74
C SER A 71 0.89 -9.41 -4.90
N ALA A 72 1.13 -8.87 -6.10
CA ALA A 72 1.62 -9.63 -7.24
C ALA A 72 3.09 -9.28 -7.52
N SER A 73 3.84 -10.23 -8.11
CA SER A 73 5.19 -9.96 -8.61
C SER A 73 5.14 -9.01 -9.80
N PRO A 74 6.17 -8.16 -10.02
CA PRO A 74 6.19 -7.25 -11.15
C PRO A 74 6.05 -7.94 -12.51
N ASP A 75 6.58 -9.14 -12.66
CA ASP A 75 6.51 -9.96 -13.88
C ASP A 75 5.24 -10.82 -14.01
N LEU A 76 4.33 -10.74 -13.01
CA LEU A 76 3.10 -11.53 -12.93
C LEU A 76 3.32 -13.06 -12.89
N SER A 77 4.50 -13.53 -12.51
CA SER A 77 4.78 -14.97 -12.41
C SER A 77 4.18 -15.61 -11.17
N PHE A 78 4.00 -14.85 -10.09
CA PHE A 78 3.36 -15.29 -8.84
C PHE A 78 2.66 -14.13 -8.11
N ALA A 79 1.81 -14.49 -7.18
CA ALA A 79 1.20 -13.58 -6.21
C ALA A 79 1.48 -14.06 -4.79
N VAL A 80 1.49 -13.12 -3.85
CA VAL A 80 1.68 -13.39 -2.42
C VAL A 80 0.43 -12.95 -1.66
N PHE A 81 -0.03 -13.81 -0.77
CA PHE A 81 -1.19 -13.59 0.08
C PHE A 81 -0.74 -13.62 1.54
N SER A 82 -0.91 -12.52 2.24
CA SER A 82 -0.68 -12.44 3.70
C SER A 82 -2.01 -12.59 4.41
N GLY A 83 -2.15 -13.61 5.24
CA GLY A 83 -3.37 -13.95 5.97
C GLY A 83 -3.18 -13.91 7.47
N VAL A 84 -4.17 -14.43 8.19
CA VAL A 84 -4.20 -14.42 9.67
C VAL A 84 -3.16 -15.38 10.27
N HIS A 85 -2.79 -16.46 9.59
CA HIS A 85 -1.94 -17.53 10.13
C HIS A 85 -0.73 -17.88 9.24
N ALA A 86 -0.72 -17.38 8.01
CA ALA A 86 0.33 -17.72 7.05
C ALA A 86 0.48 -16.65 5.97
N VAL A 87 1.64 -16.64 5.33
CA VAL A 87 1.88 -15.99 4.04
C VAL A 87 2.11 -17.08 3.00
N GLN A 88 1.36 -17.03 1.89
CA GLN A 88 1.50 -17.99 0.79
C GLN A 88 1.86 -17.29 -0.51
N ALA A 89 2.80 -17.88 -1.28
CA ALA A 89 3.02 -17.52 -2.67
C ALA A 89 2.35 -18.57 -3.58
N VAL A 90 1.67 -18.06 -4.62
CA VAL A 90 0.90 -18.87 -5.56
C VAL A 90 1.29 -18.50 -6.98
N ASP A 91 1.60 -19.50 -7.81
CA ASP A 91 1.90 -19.31 -9.22
C ASP A 91 0.65 -18.99 -10.04
N ALA A 92 0.81 -18.39 -11.21
CA ALA A 92 -0.28 -18.11 -12.14
C ALA A 92 -1.02 -19.40 -12.59
N GLY A 93 -0.37 -20.57 -12.51
CA GLY A 93 -0.99 -21.88 -12.72
C GLY A 93 -1.82 -22.41 -11.55
N GLY A 94 -1.93 -21.67 -10.44
CA GLY A 94 -2.69 -22.04 -9.23
C GLY A 94 -1.94 -22.94 -8.26
N GLY A 95 -0.68 -23.29 -8.54
CA GLY A 95 0.16 -24.07 -7.62
C GLY A 95 0.68 -23.21 -6.47
N MET A 96 0.64 -23.72 -5.25
CA MET A 96 1.33 -23.11 -4.12
C MET A 96 2.84 -23.26 -4.33
N ARG A 97 3.56 -22.13 -4.37
CA ARG A 97 5.02 -22.08 -4.50
C ARG A 97 5.70 -22.37 -3.17
N TRP A 98 5.26 -21.67 -2.12
CA TRP A 98 5.71 -21.83 -0.74
C TRP A 98 4.70 -21.25 0.25
N GLU A 99 4.87 -21.59 1.52
CA GLU A 99 4.11 -21.09 2.67
C GLU A 99 5.04 -20.76 3.82
N VAL A 100 4.87 -19.60 4.44
CA VAL A 100 5.46 -19.22 5.73
C VAL A 100 4.34 -19.12 6.76
N ARG A 101 4.31 -20.05 7.72
CA ARG A 101 3.36 -20.01 8.83
C ARG A 101 3.88 -19.08 9.92
N HIS A 102 2.97 -18.43 10.62
CA HIS A 102 3.25 -17.54 11.72
C HIS A 102 2.15 -17.63 12.78
N SER A 103 2.34 -16.98 13.93
CA SER A 103 1.32 -16.90 14.96
C SER A 103 0.11 -16.13 14.48
N CYS A 104 -1.05 -16.49 15.01
CA CYS A 104 -2.32 -15.87 14.66
C CYS A 104 -2.31 -14.35 14.92
N TRP A 105 -2.87 -13.58 14.01
CA TRP A 105 -3.05 -12.14 14.20
C TRP A 105 -4.15 -11.79 15.20
N GLU A 106 -5.04 -12.72 15.54
CA GLU A 106 -6.00 -12.48 16.60
C GLU A 106 -5.25 -12.23 17.93
N GLY A 107 -5.56 -11.12 18.60
CA GLY A 107 -4.75 -10.58 19.69
C GLY A 107 -4.50 -11.55 20.85
N SER A 108 -5.50 -12.33 21.24
CA SER A 108 -5.40 -13.32 22.33
C SER A 108 -4.94 -14.71 21.87
N CYS A 109 -4.85 -14.95 20.57
CA CYS A 109 -4.52 -16.24 19.97
C CYS A 109 -3.05 -16.30 19.55
N LEU A 110 -2.24 -17.07 20.30
CA LEU A 110 -0.85 -17.37 19.91
C LEU A 110 -0.72 -18.69 19.13
N ALA A 111 -1.84 -19.29 18.72
CA ALA A 111 -1.83 -20.56 18.01
C ALA A 111 -1.22 -20.41 16.61
N GLN A 112 -0.48 -21.41 16.18
CA GLN A 112 -0.04 -21.57 14.81
C GLN A 112 -1.05 -22.46 14.09
N HIS A 113 -2.06 -21.84 13.47
CA HIS A 113 -3.08 -22.59 12.72
C HIS A 113 -2.46 -23.30 11.52
N GLY A 114 -2.97 -24.48 11.22
CA GLY A 114 -2.54 -25.28 10.08
C GLY A 114 -3.22 -24.89 8.76
N SER A 115 -4.39 -24.26 8.83
CA SER A 115 -5.17 -23.85 7.66
C SER A 115 -6.23 -22.80 7.98
N TYR A 116 -6.70 -22.09 6.97
CA TYR A 116 -7.82 -21.16 7.05
C TYR A 116 -9.10 -21.84 7.56
N ALA A 117 -9.32 -23.14 7.23
CA ALA A 117 -10.52 -23.87 7.60
C ALA A 117 -10.71 -24.01 9.13
N GLU A 118 -9.63 -23.89 9.91
CA GLU A 118 -9.71 -23.99 11.38
C GLU A 118 -10.44 -22.83 12.05
N TYR A 119 -10.47 -21.65 11.41
CA TYR A 119 -11.07 -20.44 11.94
C TYR A 119 -11.99 -19.71 10.94
N ALA A 120 -12.37 -20.36 9.83
CA ALA A 120 -13.16 -19.74 8.77
C ALA A 120 -14.49 -19.15 9.25
N ASP A 121 -15.13 -19.79 10.24
CA ASP A 121 -16.40 -19.37 10.82
C ASP A 121 -16.25 -18.47 12.05
N ASP A 122 -15.02 -18.27 12.52
CA ASP A 122 -14.74 -17.45 13.69
C ASP A 122 -14.60 -15.97 13.32
N ARG A 123 -15.39 -15.11 13.97
CA ARG A 123 -15.38 -13.66 13.72
C ARG A 123 -14.15 -12.99 14.30
N ASP A 124 -13.62 -13.53 15.40
CA ASP A 124 -12.50 -12.91 16.12
C ASP A 124 -11.17 -13.10 15.37
N HIS A 125 -11.13 -14.03 14.41
CA HIS A 125 -9.95 -14.27 13.54
C HIS A 125 -9.95 -13.45 12.23
N ARG A 126 -10.78 -12.43 12.10
CA ARG A 126 -10.86 -11.59 10.90
C ARG A 126 -10.03 -10.34 11.05
N HIS A 127 -8.78 -10.40 10.63
CA HIS A 127 -7.84 -9.27 10.63
C HIS A 127 -7.35 -8.95 9.21
N PRO A 128 -8.16 -8.25 8.39
CA PRO A 128 -7.85 -8.07 6.96
C PRO A 128 -6.59 -7.24 6.68
N GLU A 129 -6.14 -6.43 7.63
CA GLU A 129 -5.06 -5.46 7.42
C GLU A 129 -3.93 -5.58 8.46
N SER A 130 -3.90 -6.61 9.31
CA SER A 130 -2.92 -6.72 10.39
C SER A 130 -1.50 -6.96 9.87
N GLY A 131 -1.31 -7.93 8.98
CA GLY A 131 -0.02 -8.20 8.36
C GLY A 131 0.03 -7.81 6.89
N SER A 132 1.21 -7.72 6.33
CA SER A 132 1.40 -7.41 4.91
C SER A 132 2.54 -8.16 4.28
N ALA A 133 2.45 -8.37 2.96
CA ALA A 133 3.52 -8.91 2.16
C ALA A 133 3.68 -8.09 0.88
N ARG A 134 4.94 -7.84 0.47
CA ARG A 134 5.24 -7.10 -0.74
C ARG A 134 6.42 -7.69 -1.51
N VAL A 135 6.25 -7.83 -2.81
CA VAL A 135 7.33 -8.28 -3.70
C VAL A 135 8.22 -7.08 -4.06
N SER A 136 9.55 -7.27 -4.01
CA SER A 136 10.54 -6.28 -4.45
C SER A 136 10.39 -5.95 -5.94
N GLY A 137 10.94 -4.80 -6.37
CA GLY A 137 10.82 -4.33 -7.75
C GLY A 137 11.48 -5.26 -8.78
N ASP A 138 12.48 -6.06 -8.39
CA ASP A 138 13.14 -7.05 -9.24
C ASP A 138 12.51 -8.45 -9.17
N GLY A 139 11.48 -8.63 -8.32
CA GLY A 139 10.77 -9.90 -8.16
C GLY A 139 11.53 -11.00 -7.40
N ARG A 140 12.71 -10.70 -6.85
CA ARG A 140 13.60 -11.73 -6.25
C ARG A 140 13.39 -11.93 -4.77
N THR A 141 12.86 -10.94 -4.08
CA THR A 141 12.60 -11.02 -2.64
C THR A 141 11.16 -10.67 -2.33
N VAL A 142 10.67 -11.23 -1.22
CA VAL A 142 9.38 -10.87 -0.65
C VAL A 142 9.62 -10.39 0.77
N TRP A 143 9.05 -9.23 1.08
CA TRP A 143 9.10 -8.60 2.39
C TRP A 143 7.80 -8.91 3.12
N LEU A 144 7.92 -9.46 4.33
CA LEU A 144 6.80 -9.97 5.11
C LEU A 144 6.76 -9.27 6.46
N HIS A 145 5.65 -8.60 6.78
CA HIS A 145 5.34 -8.18 8.15
C HIS A 145 4.33 -9.15 8.73
N LEU A 146 4.71 -9.83 9.80
CA LEU A 146 3.95 -10.94 10.37
C LEU A 146 4.15 -11.07 11.88
N ARG A 147 3.28 -11.83 12.55
CA ARG A 147 3.33 -12.03 13.99
C ARG A 147 4.14 -13.28 14.33
N GLY A 148 5.15 -13.13 15.19
CA GLY A 148 5.89 -14.25 15.77
C GLY A 148 5.14 -14.91 16.93
N PRO A 149 5.66 -16.03 17.48
CA PRO A 149 6.81 -16.76 16.99
C PRO A 149 6.55 -17.53 15.69
N LEU A 150 7.60 -17.75 14.91
CA LEU A 150 7.55 -18.64 13.75
C LEU A 150 7.71 -20.10 14.17
N PRO A 151 7.35 -21.08 13.31
CA PRO A 151 7.62 -22.48 13.57
C PRO A 151 9.11 -22.72 13.85
N GLY A 152 9.41 -23.28 15.02
CA GLY A 152 10.79 -23.54 15.48
C GLY A 152 11.43 -22.43 16.31
N ASP A 153 10.76 -21.28 16.48
CA ASP A 153 11.20 -20.29 17.44
C ASP A 153 10.91 -20.74 18.88
N GLU A 154 11.74 -20.30 19.82
CA GLU A 154 11.44 -20.42 21.24
C GLU A 154 10.25 -19.52 21.59
N LEU A 155 9.30 -20.05 22.36
CA LEU A 155 8.20 -19.24 22.89
C LEU A 155 8.79 -18.23 23.88
N PRO A 156 8.35 -16.96 23.86
CA PRO A 156 8.76 -15.97 24.84
C PRO A 156 8.50 -16.48 26.26
N SER A 157 9.49 -16.29 27.15
CA SER A 157 9.43 -16.75 28.55
C SER A 157 8.37 -16.02 29.36
N ASP A 158 8.03 -14.81 28.96
CA ASP A 158 7.02 -13.96 29.57
C ASP A 158 5.80 -13.99 28.66
N HIS A 159 4.79 -14.73 29.09
CA HIS A 159 3.51 -14.79 28.40
C HIS A 159 2.79 -13.44 28.51
N ASP A 160 3.30 -12.43 27.81
CA ASP A 160 2.52 -11.26 27.47
C ASP A 160 1.78 -11.57 26.14
N PRO A 161 0.51 -11.96 26.18
CA PRO A 161 -0.24 -12.25 24.95
C PRO A 161 -0.45 -11.01 24.08
N TRP A 162 -0.19 -9.82 24.61
CA TRP A 162 -0.31 -8.53 23.98
C TRP A 162 1.03 -7.91 23.57
N GLY A 163 2.16 -8.50 24.03
CA GLY A 163 3.49 -7.96 23.77
C GLY A 163 3.94 -8.17 22.32
N GLY A 164 4.50 -7.12 21.73
CA GLY A 164 4.95 -7.00 20.35
C GLY A 164 5.84 -8.13 19.85
N HIS A 165 5.20 -9.20 19.36
CA HIS A 165 5.89 -10.33 18.71
C HIS A 165 6.00 -10.15 17.20
N GLU A 166 5.78 -8.94 16.72
CA GLU A 166 5.80 -8.67 15.29
C GLU A 166 7.21 -8.64 14.73
N GLN A 167 7.32 -9.07 13.51
CA GLN A 167 8.58 -9.26 12.85
C GLN A 167 8.51 -8.83 11.40
N TRP A 168 9.60 -8.26 10.94
CA TRP A 168 9.77 -7.95 9.55
C TRP A 168 10.84 -8.87 8.96
N LEU A 169 10.46 -9.65 7.95
CA LEU A 169 11.31 -10.63 7.27
C LEU A 169 11.52 -10.24 5.83
N VAL A 170 12.68 -10.62 5.30
CA VAL A 170 12.93 -10.70 3.86
C VAL A 170 13.19 -12.16 3.53
N VAL A 171 12.45 -12.68 2.56
CA VAL A 171 12.60 -14.05 2.08
C VAL A 171 12.92 -14.11 0.59
N ASP A 172 13.59 -15.17 0.16
CA ASP A 172 13.77 -15.46 -1.25
C ASP A 172 12.41 -15.79 -1.91
N ALA A 173 12.13 -15.16 -3.05
CA ALA A 173 10.86 -15.32 -3.74
C ALA A 173 10.66 -16.73 -4.32
N ALA A 174 11.72 -17.51 -4.50
CA ALA A 174 11.64 -18.84 -5.08
C ALA A 174 11.21 -19.92 -4.07
N ASP A 175 11.70 -19.85 -2.82
CA ASP A 175 11.56 -20.95 -1.85
C ASP A 175 11.24 -20.50 -0.40
N ALA A 176 11.04 -19.21 -0.17
CA ALA A 176 10.86 -18.59 1.14
C ALA A 176 12.05 -18.73 2.10
N GLY A 177 13.25 -19.02 1.60
CA GLY A 177 14.48 -19.00 2.41
C GLY A 177 14.65 -17.63 3.07
N VAL A 178 14.79 -17.60 4.41
CA VAL A 178 14.92 -16.34 5.16
C VAL A 178 16.29 -15.70 4.89
N LEU A 179 16.27 -14.51 4.29
CA LEU A 179 17.45 -13.72 3.97
C LEU A 179 17.78 -12.68 5.05
N GLY A 180 16.79 -12.26 5.82
CA GLY A 180 16.95 -11.33 6.92
C GLY A 180 15.70 -11.22 7.77
N ARG A 181 15.86 -10.87 9.06
CA ARG A 181 14.77 -10.81 10.03
C ARG A 181 15.09 -9.82 11.13
N ILE A 182 14.10 -9.05 11.55
CA ILE A 182 14.16 -8.19 12.75
C ILE A 182 12.82 -8.27 13.50
N ALA A 183 12.84 -7.98 14.80
CA ALA A 183 11.64 -7.62 15.55
C ALA A 183 11.30 -6.15 15.26
N THR A 184 10.01 -5.84 15.17
CA THR A 184 9.56 -4.46 14.98
C THR A 184 9.12 -3.80 16.28
N ASP A 185 8.86 -4.61 17.31
CA ASP A 185 8.35 -4.16 18.61
C ASP A 185 7.08 -3.29 18.47
N THR A 186 6.23 -3.65 17.49
CA THR A 186 4.97 -2.98 17.15
C THR A 186 3.78 -3.84 17.58
N ASP A 187 2.60 -3.21 17.70
CA ASP A 187 1.30 -3.86 17.91
C ASP A 187 0.32 -3.40 16.81
N ALA A 188 0.41 -4.03 15.65
CA ALA A 188 -0.25 -3.57 14.44
C ALA A 188 -1.76 -3.76 14.45
N GLY A 189 -2.49 -2.67 14.29
CA GLY A 189 -3.85 -2.66 13.80
C GLY A 189 -3.93 -2.87 12.28
N GLY A 190 -2.82 -2.64 11.57
CA GLY A 190 -2.65 -2.86 10.14
C GLY A 190 -1.28 -2.42 9.65
N SER A 191 -0.81 -2.98 8.54
CA SER A 191 0.45 -2.57 7.95
C SER A 191 0.41 -2.50 6.42
N PHE A 192 1.28 -1.65 5.86
CA PHE A 192 1.45 -1.47 4.42
C PHE A 192 2.93 -1.40 4.08
N GLN A 193 3.31 -1.89 2.91
CA GLN A 193 4.69 -1.84 2.46
C GLN A 193 4.80 -1.09 1.13
N PHE A 194 5.80 -0.23 1.04
CA PHE A 194 6.07 0.61 -0.11
C PHE A 194 7.41 0.21 -0.73
N PRO A 195 7.41 -0.30 -1.99
CA PRO A 195 8.65 -0.65 -2.67
C PRO A 195 9.52 0.60 -2.86
N HIS A 196 10.79 0.48 -2.48
CA HIS A 196 11.79 1.46 -2.85
C HIS A 196 12.29 1.18 -4.28
N PRO A 197 12.70 2.20 -5.07
CA PRO A 197 13.31 1.99 -6.39
C PRO A 197 14.55 1.10 -6.38
N ASP A 198 15.34 1.15 -5.30
CA ASP A 198 16.38 0.15 -5.03
C ASP A 198 15.68 -1.13 -4.49
N PRO A 199 15.72 -2.27 -5.22
CA PRO A 199 14.99 -3.48 -4.84
C PRO A 199 15.51 -4.14 -3.56
N SER A 200 16.70 -3.74 -3.08
CA SER A 200 17.22 -4.18 -1.78
C SER A 200 16.59 -3.44 -0.60
N ARG A 201 15.73 -2.45 -0.85
CA ARG A 201 15.07 -1.63 0.16
C ARG A 201 13.55 -1.72 0.08
N MET A 202 12.92 -1.56 1.23
CA MET A 202 11.46 -1.50 1.38
C MET A 202 11.12 -0.56 2.54
N ALA A 203 10.04 0.19 2.44
CA ALA A 203 9.50 0.87 3.61
C ALA A 203 8.27 0.11 4.13
N LEU A 204 8.15 0.02 5.45
CA LEU A 204 7.03 -0.57 6.16
C LEU A 204 6.37 0.52 6.99
N ASN A 205 5.07 0.71 6.80
CA ASN A 205 4.23 1.53 7.66
C ASN A 205 3.36 0.60 8.52
N VAL A 206 3.42 0.78 9.83
CA VAL A 206 2.61 0.04 10.80
C VAL A 206 1.70 1.04 11.51
N GLY A 207 0.39 0.81 11.44
CA GLY A 207 -0.59 1.57 12.20
C GLY A 207 -0.90 0.83 13.50
N GLU A 208 -0.73 1.50 14.62
CA GLU A 208 -0.95 0.97 15.98
C GLU A 208 -2.28 1.46 16.58
N GLY A 209 -3.24 1.73 15.71
CA GLY A 209 -4.57 2.18 16.12
C GLY A 209 -4.53 3.55 16.80
N GLN A 210 -4.94 3.63 18.07
CA GLN A 210 -4.95 4.88 18.84
C GLN A 210 -3.55 5.32 19.29
N ASP A 211 -2.58 4.39 19.27
CA ASP A 211 -1.20 4.66 19.70
C ASP A 211 -0.36 5.28 18.57
N GLY A 212 -0.97 5.45 17.38
CA GLY A 212 -0.36 6.18 16.28
C GLY A 212 0.09 5.30 15.11
N SER A 213 1.17 5.71 14.47
CA SER A 213 1.77 5.02 13.33
C SER A 213 3.28 5.17 13.34
N VAL A 214 3.98 4.13 12.94
CA VAL A 214 5.44 4.11 12.79
C VAL A 214 5.85 3.71 11.39
N ILE A 215 6.96 4.27 10.91
CA ILE A 215 7.49 4.00 9.60
C ILE A 215 8.91 3.46 9.73
N TRP A 216 9.18 2.32 9.10
CA TRP A 216 10.49 1.71 9.01
C TRP A 216 11.03 1.77 7.58
N LEU A 217 12.33 2.04 7.43
CA LEU A 217 13.07 1.78 6.19
C LEU A 217 13.98 0.58 6.39
N GLY A 218 13.73 -0.49 5.65
CA GLY A 218 14.55 -1.70 5.63
C GLY A 218 15.51 -1.72 4.47
N GLN A 219 16.69 -2.28 4.68
CA GLN A 219 17.67 -2.61 3.65
C GLN A 219 18.22 -4.01 3.87
N LEU A 220 18.09 -4.86 2.85
CA LEU A 220 18.75 -6.16 2.81
C LEU A 220 20.18 -5.96 2.26
N LYS A 221 21.18 -6.15 3.11
CA LYS A 221 22.59 -5.98 2.76
C LYS A 221 23.42 -7.10 3.37
N ASP A 222 24.28 -7.71 2.56
CA ASP A 222 25.21 -8.78 2.99
C ASP A 222 24.50 -9.92 3.76
N GLY A 223 23.29 -10.31 3.33
CA GLY A 223 22.48 -11.36 3.94
C GLY A 223 21.91 -10.98 5.33
N ARG A 224 21.74 -9.68 5.59
CA ARG A 224 21.15 -9.17 6.83
C ARG A 224 20.13 -8.08 6.53
N LEU A 225 19.02 -8.10 7.24
CA LEU A 225 18.07 -6.99 7.26
C LEU A 225 18.55 -5.96 8.28
N GLN A 226 18.78 -4.76 7.80
CA GLN A 226 19.00 -3.57 8.62
C GLN A 226 17.76 -2.70 8.47
N ALA A 227 17.25 -2.15 9.56
CA ALA A 227 16.11 -1.25 9.49
C ALA A 227 16.27 -0.10 10.49
N GLU A 228 15.69 1.02 10.12
CA GLU A 228 15.69 2.25 10.92
C GLU A 228 14.30 2.89 10.87
N HIS A 229 13.92 3.58 11.93
CA HIS A 229 12.73 4.41 11.93
C HIS A 229 12.97 5.66 11.09
N ILE A 230 11.99 6.00 10.26
CA ILE A 230 12.00 7.22 9.44
C ILE A 230 10.70 7.99 9.65
N GLY A 231 10.66 9.25 9.24
CA GLY A 231 9.51 10.12 9.48
C GLY A 231 9.52 10.72 10.88
N GLN A 232 8.41 11.31 11.26
CA GLN A 232 8.14 11.82 12.61
C GLN A 232 7.15 10.89 13.31
N ASP A 233 6.98 11.08 14.61
CA ASP A 233 5.98 10.36 15.38
C ASP A 233 4.57 10.64 14.82
N ASP A 234 3.73 9.60 14.75
CA ASP A 234 2.35 9.65 14.28
C ASP A 234 2.20 10.06 12.78
N GLU A 235 3.20 9.82 11.96
CA GLU A 235 3.10 9.98 10.50
C GLU A 235 2.83 8.65 9.79
N MET A 236 2.03 8.70 8.72
CA MET A 236 1.85 7.60 7.77
C MET A 236 2.61 7.86 6.48
N LEU A 237 3.34 6.86 6.01
CA LEU A 237 3.95 6.90 4.69
C LEU A 237 2.87 6.79 3.61
N ILE A 238 2.90 7.68 2.63
CA ILE A 238 1.95 7.71 1.52
C ILE A 238 2.59 7.51 0.16
N GLY A 239 3.91 7.58 0.07
CA GLY A 239 4.63 7.29 -1.17
C GLY A 239 6.12 7.56 -1.11
N ILE A 240 6.84 6.88 -2.00
CA ILE A 240 8.27 7.09 -2.26
C ILE A 240 8.41 7.61 -3.68
N LEU A 241 9.19 8.68 -3.86
CA LEU A 241 9.42 9.24 -5.19
C LEU A 241 10.33 8.32 -6.04
N PRO A 242 10.23 8.38 -7.38
CA PRO A 242 10.93 7.45 -8.27
C PRO A 242 12.46 7.38 -8.11
N SER A 243 13.12 8.44 -7.67
CA SER A 243 14.57 8.39 -7.38
C SER A 243 14.92 7.63 -6.10
N GLY A 244 13.95 7.38 -5.23
CA GLY A 244 14.21 6.82 -3.91
C GLY A 244 14.95 7.75 -2.95
N ARG A 245 15.04 9.05 -3.24
CA ARG A 245 15.70 10.03 -2.36
C ARG A 245 14.73 10.76 -1.45
N THR A 246 13.48 10.79 -1.81
CA THR A 246 12.43 11.55 -1.12
C THR A 246 11.21 10.66 -0.90
N TYR A 247 10.56 10.84 0.23
CA TYR A 247 9.27 10.21 0.55
C TYR A 247 8.30 11.23 1.09
N ALA A 248 7.03 10.90 1.03
CA ALA A 248 5.93 11.74 1.50
C ALA A 248 5.17 11.06 2.63
N THR A 249 4.78 11.82 3.64
CA THR A 249 3.98 11.38 4.79
C THR A 249 2.79 12.30 5.00
N ILE A 250 1.79 11.79 5.72
CA ILE A 250 0.73 12.61 6.32
C ILE A 250 0.56 12.23 7.78
N GLY A 251 0.03 13.15 8.60
CA GLY A 251 -0.31 12.86 9.99
C GLY A 251 -1.38 11.77 10.08
N HIS A 252 -1.16 10.76 10.93
CA HIS A 252 -2.11 9.66 11.13
C HIS A 252 -3.40 10.13 11.82
N SER A 253 -3.26 10.93 12.88
CA SER A 253 -4.40 11.35 13.70
C SER A 253 -5.19 12.51 13.11
N ALA A 254 -4.54 13.39 12.35
CA ALA A 254 -5.14 14.65 11.91
C ALA A 254 -5.29 14.77 10.39
N GLU A 255 -4.45 14.09 9.60
CA GLU A 255 -4.41 14.14 8.12
C GLU A 255 -4.40 15.59 7.56
N GLU A 256 -3.98 16.57 8.38
CA GLU A 256 -3.95 17.99 8.01
C GLU A 256 -2.66 18.38 7.31
N GLU A 257 -1.56 17.70 7.67
CA GLU A 257 -0.22 18.01 7.24
C GLU A 257 0.30 16.94 6.28
N LEU A 258 0.72 17.36 5.08
CA LEU A 258 1.47 16.57 4.13
C LEU A 258 2.93 17.01 4.21
N SER A 259 3.82 16.12 4.60
CA SER A 259 5.24 16.40 4.74
C SER A 259 6.06 15.65 3.68
N LEU A 260 7.11 16.31 3.21
CA LEU A 260 8.12 15.71 2.35
C LEU A 260 9.43 15.58 3.11
N HIS A 261 10.07 14.42 3.00
CA HIS A 261 11.29 14.08 3.71
C HIS A 261 12.37 13.57 2.76
N ARG A 262 13.63 13.70 3.16
CA ARG A 262 14.75 13.04 2.50
C ARG A 262 15.13 11.76 3.24
N PHE A 263 15.47 10.72 2.52
CA PHE A 263 15.97 9.48 3.13
C PHE A 263 17.37 9.62 3.74
N ASP A 264 18.23 10.50 3.20
CA ASP A 264 19.63 10.60 3.63
C ASP A 264 19.80 11.12 5.07
N ASP A 265 18.92 12.02 5.51
CA ASP A 265 19.02 12.67 6.82
C ASP A 265 17.67 12.72 7.55
N THR A 266 16.63 12.07 7.01
CA THR A 266 15.24 12.05 7.50
C THR A 266 14.64 13.44 7.76
N LYS A 267 15.30 14.49 7.26
CA LYS A 267 14.80 15.85 7.44
C LYS A 267 13.56 16.11 6.63
N VAL A 268 12.62 16.81 7.28
CA VAL A 268 11.50 17.43 6.60
C VAL A 268 12.02 18.50 5.64
N ILE A 269 11.74 18.31 4.36
CA ILE A 269 12.00 19.31 3.32
C ILE A 269 11.01 20.47 3.49
N GLY A 270 9.76 20.12 3.83
CA GLY A 270 8.70 21.05 4.13
C GLY A 270 7.34 20.37 4.27
N THR A 271 6.36 21.17 4.68
CA THR A 271 5.02 20.71 5.00
C THR A 271 3.97 21.57 4.30
N LEU A 272 2.87 20.95 3.86
CA LEU A 272 1.70 21.57 3.24
C LEU A 272 0.47 21.32 4.12
N LEU A 273 -0.30 22.37 4.38
CA LEU A 273 -1.55 22.26 5.14
C LEU A 273 -2.75 22.10 4.19
N ALA A 274 -3.57 21.08 4.40
CA ALA A 274 -4.76 20.81 3.58
C ALA A 274 -5.71 22.01 3.50
N MET A 275 -5.93 22.70 4.62
CA MET A 275 -6.79 23.88 4.73
C MET A 275 -6.40 25.04 3.78
N GLN A 276 -5.14 25.13 3.37
CA GLN A 276 -4.66 26.17 2.45
C GLN A 276 -5.00 25.87 1.00
N HIS A 277 -5.40 24.62 0.70
CA HIS A 277 -5.56 24.09 -0.65
C HIS A 277 -6.99 23.64 -0.96
N SER A 278 -7.98 24.14 -0.24
CA SER A 278 -9.40 23.89 -0.54
C SER A 278 -10.18 25.19 -0.69
N ALA A 279 -11.14 25.18 -1.59
CA ALA A 279 -12.10 26.27 -1.76
C ALA A 279 -13.22 26.25 -0.69
N HIS A 280 -13.28 25.22 0.15
CA HIS A 280 -14.31 25.07 1.17
C HIS A 280 -14.26 26.19 2.20
N GLU A 281 -15.43 26.69 2.62
CA GLU A 281 -15.52 27.83 3.57
C GLU A 281 -15.05 27.44 4.98
N ASP A 282 -15.42 26.23 5.44
CA ASP A 282 -14.97 25.70 6.73
C ASP A 282 -13.63 24.95 6.56
N LYS A 283 -12.55 25.67 6.84
CA LYS A 283 -11.19 25.16 6.67
C LYS A 283 -10.78 24.10 7.71
N ASP A 284 -11.46 24.07 8.85
CA ASP A 284 -11.09 23.20 9.97
C ASP A 284 -11.45 21.72 9.72
N VAL A 285 -12.28 21.45 8.70
CA VAL A 285 -12.71 20.10 8.34
C VAL A 285 -11.98 19.55 7.11
N VAL A 286 -11.07 20.33 6.49
CA VAL A 286 -10.34 19.89 5.29
C VAL A 286 -9.15 19.05 5.69
N ARG A 287 -9.02 17.86 5.07
CA ARG A 287 -7.95 16.89 5.30
C ARG A 287 -7.33 16.43 3.98
N TRP A 288 -6.10 15.95 4.03
CA TRP A 288 -5.52 15.18 2.96
C TRP A 288 -6.10 13.76 2.97
N GLU A 289 -6.43 13.24 1.79
CA GLU A 289 -6.91 11.86 1.66
C GLU A 289 -5.72 10.90 1.58
N ALA A 290 -5.44 10.18 2.67
CA ALA A 290 -4.27 9.31 2.83
C ALA A 290 -4.12 8.21 1.76
N LYS A 291 -5.22 7.76 1.18
CA LYS A 291 -5.24 6.66 0.22
C LYS A 291 -5.14 7.13 -1.24
N GLU A 292 -5.15 8.43 -1.48
CA GLU A 292 -5.28 9.03 -2.80
C GLU A 292 -4.09 9.94 -3.12
N ILE A 293 -2.91 9.35 -3.07
CA ILE A 293 -1.65 10.04 -3.29
C ILE A 293 -0.71 9.17 -4.10
N GLY A 294 0.17 9.80 -4.86
CA GLY A 294 1.23 9.08 -5.53
C GLY A 294 2.15 9.98 -6.33
N ALA A 295 3.36 9.47 -6.62
CA ALA A 295 4.29 10.14 -7.47
C ALA A 295 3.79 10.14 -8.92
N VAL A 296 3.67 11.34 -9.50
CA VAL A 296 3.44 11.54 -10.94
C VAL A 296 4.77 11.41 -11.67
N ASP A 297 5.79 12.05 -11.14
CA ASP A 297 7.17 11.94 -11.59
C ASP A 297 8.12 12.32 -10.43
N GLU A 298 9.41 12.53 -10.72
CA GLU A 298 10.44 12.84 -9.73
C GLU A 298 10.21 14.18 -8.99
N ARG A 299 9.45 15.09 -9.60
CA ARG A 299 9.25 16.46 -9.08
C ARG A 299 7.79 16.76 -8.74
N THR A 300 6.90 15.83 -8.99
CA THR A 300 5.47 16.08 -8.88
C THR A 300 4.78 14.91 -8.21
N ILE A 301 4.02 15.19 -7.17
CA ILE A 301 3.05 14.26 -6.59
C ILE A 301 1.64 14.73 -6.89
N VAL A 302 0.70 13.81 -7.02
CA VAL A 302 -0.72 14.09 -7.00
C VAL A 302 -1.28 13.75 -5.63
N VAL A 303 -2.14 14.61 -5.13
CA VAL A 303 -2.77 14.49 -3.81
C VAL A 303 -4.24 14.88 -3.92
N ALA A 304 -5.05 14.41 -2.99
CA ALA A 304 -6.44 14.80 -2.88
C ALA A 304 -6.72 15.46 -1.53
N THR A 305 -7.57 16.47 -1.52
CA THR A 305 -8.19 17.00 -0.30
C THR A 305 -9.65 16.55 -0.23
N GLY A 306 -10.13 16.28 0.97
CA GLY A 306 -11.51 15.94 1.25
C GLY A 306 -12.01 16.64 2.51
N ILE A 307 -13.31 16.50 2.77
CA ILE A 307 -13.96 17.07 3.96
C ILE A 307 -14.20 15.96 4.97
N ALA A 308 -13.58 16.06 6.15
CA ALA A 308 -13.88 15.20 7.27
C ALA A 308 -15.27 15.53 7.83
N SER A 309 -16.14 14.55 8.01
CA SER A 309 -17.39 14.70 8.72
C SER A 309 -17.35 14.02 10.09
N ILE A 310 -18.12 14.54 11.06
CA ILE A 310 -18.22 13.99 12.43
C ILE A 310 -18.72 12.52 12.44
N SER A 311 -19.32 12.04 11.36
CA SER A 311 -19.84 10.68 11.20
C SER A 311 -18.96 9.74 10.37
N GLY A 312 -17.71 10.11 10.14
CA GLY A 312 -16.76 9.43 9.23
C GLY A 312 -16.61 10.20 7.92
N ILE A 313 -15.44 10.02 7.29
CA ILE A 313 -15.07 10.75 6.07
C ILE A 313 -16.10 10.47 4.98
N ARG A 314 -17.00 11.40 4.78
CA ARG A 314 -17.75 11.52 3.53
C ARG A 314 -17.06 12.61 2.74
N ALA A 315 -16.22 12.22 1.81
CA ALA A 315 -15.71 13.13 0.79
C ALA A 315 -16.91 13.66 -0.02
N THR A 316 -17.56 14.71 0.45
CA THR A 316 -18.65 15.34 -0.28
C THR A 316 -18.14 16.25 -1.40
N GLU A 317 -16.89 16.70 -1.28
CA GLU A 317 -16.18 17.47 -2.29
C GLU A 317 -14.71 17.09 -2.24
N VAL A 318 -14.27 16.33 -3.24
CA VAL A 318 -12.86 15.96 -3.44
C VAL A 318 -12.24 16.93 -4.43
N GLU A 319 -11.07 17.46 -4.10
CA GLU A 319 -10.26 18.24 -5.03
C GLU A 319 -8.90 17.57 -5.19
N HIS A 320 -8.43 17.44 -6.43
CA HIS A 320 -7.12 16.87 -6.72
C HIS A 320 -6.11 17.98 -7.03
N TRP A 321 -4.88 17.81 -6.54
CA TRP A 321 -3.82 18.80 -6.65
C TRP A 321 -2.54 18.18 -7.15
N LEU A 322 -1.81 18.90 -8.00
CA LEU A 322 -0.42 18.60 -8.29
C LEU A 322 0.46 19.46 -7.37
N VAL A 323 1.36 18.82 -6.66
CA VAL A 323 2.32 19.47 -5.78
C VAL A 323 3.72 19.31 -6.35
N ASP A 324 4.42 20.42 -6.48
CA ASP A 324 5.83 20.46 -6.86
C ASP A 324 6.69 20.15 -5.64
N VAL A 325 7.49 19.10 -5.72
CA VAL A 325 8.29 18.56 -4.60
C VAL A 325 9.43 19.49 -4.19
N ASP A 326 10.03 20.22 -5.16
CA ASP A 326 11.17 21.09 -4.90
C ASP A 326 10.75 22.42 -4.24
N THR A 327 9.58 22.93 -4.61
CA THR A 327 9.08 24.22 -4.14
C THR A 327 7.98 24.12 -3.08
N LEU A 328 7.42 22.93 -2.88
CA LEU A 328 6.27 22.68 -2.02
C LEU A 328 5.06 23.55 -2.37
N GLN A 329 4.87 23.80 -3.65
CA GLN A 329 3.75 24.57 -4.13
C GLN A 329 2.72 23.70 -4.83
N ALA A 330 1.48 23.79 -4.37
CA ALA A 330 0.36 23.25 -5.11
C ALA A 330 0.12 24.11 -6.36
N ARG A 331 0.12 23.46 -7.52
CA ARG A 331 -0.07 24.11 -8.83
C ARG A 331 -1.54 24.48 -9.13
N GLY A 332 -2.40 24.51 -8.09
CA GLY A 332 -3.83 24.68 -8.19
C GLY A 332 -4.59 23.38 -8.42
N PRO A 333 -5.92 23.40 -8.26
CA PRO A 333 -6.72 22.20 -8.44
C PRO A 333 -6.62 21.69 -9.88
N ILE A 334 -6.63 20.37 -10.03
CA ILE A 334 -6.68 19.73 -11.34
C ILE A 334 -8.10 19.91 -11.91
N HIS A 335 -8.18 20.40 -13.11
CA HIS A 335 -9.44 20.55 -13.83
C HIS A 335 -9.64 19.40 -14.81
N TYR A 336 -10.65 18.59 -14.57
CA TYR A 336 -11.09 17.50 -15.43
C TYR A 336 -12.28 17.95 -16.30
N PRO A 337 -12.38 17.48 -17.56
CA PRO A 337 -13.47 17.91 -18.47
C PRO A 337 -14.87 17.62 -17.93
N ASP A 338 -15.04 16.48 -17.25
CA ASP A 338 -16.34 15.98 -16.78
C ASP A 338 -16.55 16.13 -15.25
N GLY A 339 -15.76 17.01 -14.59
CA GLY A 339 -15.75 17.18 -13.14
C GLY A 339 -14.73 16.31 -12.43
N THR A 340 -14.45 16.62 -11.17
CA THR A 340 -13.43 15.90 -10.39
C THR A 340 -13.87 14.45 -10.10
N PRO A 341 -13.08 13.45 -10.51
CA PRO A 341 -13.34 12.05 -10.15
C PRO A 341 -13.22 11.80 -8.65
N PRO A 342 -13.82 10.71 -8.11
CA PRO A 342 -13.83 10.47 -6.66
C PRO A 342 -12.49 10.01 -6.08
N SER A 343 -11.52 9.66 -6.91
CA SER A 343 -10.23 9.12 -6.46
C SER A 343 -9.10 9.41 -7.46
N VAL A 344 -7.88 9.53 -6.95
CA VAL A 344 -6.67 9.77 -7.75
C VAL A 344 -5.48 8.98 -7.23
N VAL A 345 -4.64 8.46 -8.12
CA VAL A 345 -3.38 7.79 -7.78
C VAL A 345 -2.29 8.19 -8.78
N GLY A 346 -1.15 8.67 -8.28
CA GLY A 346 0.04 8.88 -9.11
C GLY A 346 0.63 7.54 -9.55
N ILE A 347 0.93 7.40 -10.83
CA ILE A 347 1.40 6.14 -11.42
C ILE A 347 2.74 6.27 -12.14
N GLY A 348 3.48 7.33 -11.84
CA GLY A 348 4.78 7.58 -12.46
C GLY A 348 4.69 7.98 -13.94
N LYS A 349 5.85 8.19 -14.57
CA LYS A 349 6.00 8.52 -16.00
C LYS A 349 5.18 9.77 -16.40
N SER A 350 5.10 10.77 -15.52
CA SER A 350 4.29 12.01 -15.63
C SER A 350 2.80 11.74 -15.82
N ARG A 351 2.27 10.68 -15.16
CA ARG A 351 0.88 10.26 -15.26
C ARG A 351 0.26 10.06 -13.88
N TRP A 352 -1.04 10.23 -13.86
CA TRP A 352 -1.91 9.77 -12.76
C TRP A 352 -3.13 9.09 -13.32
N MET A 353 -3.82 8.34 -12.50
CA MET A 353 -5.07 7.70 -12.89
C MET A 353 -6.19 8.02 -11.92
N THR A 354 -7.40 7.96 -12.43
CA THR A 354 -8.66 8.11 -11.68
C THR A 354 -9.60 6.98 -12.04
N LYS A 355 -10.58 6.72 -11.17
CA LYS A 355 -11.62 5.76 -11.46
C LYS A 355 -12.63 6.36 -12.45
N THR A 356 -12.97 5.63 -13.53
CA THR A 356 -14.00 6.05 -14.48
C THR A 356 -15.39 5.92 -13.87
N PRO A 357 -16.20 6.99 -13.80
CA PRO A 357 -17.55 6.94 -13.26
C PRO A 357 -18.43 5.90 -13.97
N GLY A 358 -19.16 5.10 -13.20
CA GLY A 358 -20.12 4.13 -13.75
C GLY A 358 -19.53 2.86 -14.37
N VAL A 359 -18.20 2.72 -14.42
CA VAL A 359 -17.51 1.52 -14.92
C VAL A 359 -16.90 0.76 -13.75
N LYS A 360 -17.26 -0.52 -13.56
CA LYS A 360 -16.84 -1.33 -12.39
C LYS A 360 -15.32 -1.38 -12.23
N LEU A 361 -14.58 -1.64 -13.31
CA LEU A 361 -13.11 -1.62 -13.39
C LEU A 361 -12.65 -0.70 -14.52
N GLY A 362 -13.12 0.55 -14.49
CA GLY A 362 -12.72 1.59 -15.42
C GLY A 362 -11.74 2.57 -14.79
N PHE A 363 -10.71 2.92 -15.56
CA PHE A 363 -9.70 3.89 -15.16
C PHE A 363 -9.40 4.85 -16.30
N ASP A 364 -9.33 6.13 -15.97
CA ASP A 364 -8.88 7.18 -16.88
C ASP A 364 -7.45 7.56 -16.50
N VAL A 365 -6.56 7.49 -17.46
CA VAL A 365 -5.14 7.84 -17.31
C VAL A 365 -4.91 9.24 -17.84
N TRP A 366 -4.32 10.08 -17.04
CA TRP A 366 -4.16 11.51 -17.27
C TRP A 366 -2.70 11.93 -17.27
N THR A 367 -2.42 13.07 -17.89
CA THR A 367 -1.14 13.78 -17.84
C THR A 367 -1.36 15.29 -17.83
N CYS A 368 -0.30 16.04 -17.49
CA CYS A 368 -0.27 17.48 -17.79
C CYS A 368 -0.10 17.72 -19.28
N PRO A 369 -0.66 18.82 -19.81
CA PRO A 369 -0.43 19.27 -21.19
C PRO A 369 1.04 19.58 -21.45
#